data_3ff6fc37c0c9f4b90e221a3436091de9
#
_entry.id   3ff6fc37c0c9f4b90e221a3436091de9
#
_cell.length_a   1.000
_cell.length_b   1.000
_cell.length_c   1.000
_cell.angle_alpha   90.00
_cell.angle_beta   90.00
_cell.angle_gamma   90.00
#
_symmetry.space_group_name_H-M   'P 1'
#
loop_
_entity.id
_entity.type
_entity.pdbx_description
1 polymer ?
#
loop_
_entity_poly.entity_id
_entity_poly.type
_entity_poly.pdbx_seq_one_letter_code
_entity_poly.pdbx_strand_id
1 'polypeptide(L)'
;GAEFRLLWKESMRGGESVARIIMCGSFKGGVGKTASSWNLAYSLAEMGKRVLAVDFDSQANLTTCFGIEDPAAVPVTIGHLMMNRLEDEEMPDLSEFIQSRNSVDFISSSMMLSAVDSKLRMEMGSEKMLTGILEPLRGLYDYIIVDTCPSLGTLTINALTAADEVIIAVN
;
A
#
# COMPACT_ATOMS: atom_id res chain seq x y z
N GLY A 1 -0.89 10.62 -18.37
CA GLY A 1 -0.24 11.75 -17.68
C GLY A 1 -1.13 12.95 -17.43
N ALA A 2 -1.71 13.60 -18.46
CA ALA A 2 -2.51 14.84 -18.30
C ALA A 2 -3.90 14.57 -17.68
N GLU A 3 -4.57 13.48 -18.03
CA GLU A 3 -5.86 13.10 -17.46
C GLU A 3 -5.78 12.78 -15.97
N PHE A 4 -4.72 12.09 -15.53
CA PHE A 4 -4.49 11.78 -14.13
C PHE A 4 -4.22 13.04 -13.28
N ARG A 5 -3.52 14.04 -13.84
CA ARG A 5 -3.32 15.36 -13.20
C ARG A 5 -4.62 16.17 -13.09
N LEU A 6 -5.53 16.02 -14.03
CA LEU A 6 -6.85 16.69 -13.98
C LEU A 6 -7.73 16.06 -12.89
N LEU A 7 -7.82 14.75 -12.81
CA LEU A 7 -8.55 14.02 -11.77
C LEU A 7 -7.98 14.34 -10.36
N TRP A 8 -6.66 14.46 -10.22
CA TRP A 8 -6.00 14.93 -8.99
C TRP A 8 -6.50 16.33 -8.57
N LYS A 9 -6.55 17.29 -9.52
CA LYS A 9 -6.98 18.67 -9.23
C LYS A 9 -8.48 18.79 -8.93
N GLU A 10 -9.31 17.95 -9.52
CA GLU A 10 -10.74 17.93 -9.28
C GLU A 10 -11.10 17.27 -7.93
N SER A 11 -10.43 16.21 -7.56
CA SER A 11 -10.60 15.53 -6.26
C SER A 11 -10.25 16.43 -5.07
N MET A 12 -9.28 17.34 -5.23
CA MET A 12 -8.90 18.29 -4.17
C MET A 12 -9.86 19.47 -3.98
N ARG A 13 -10.91 19.62 -4.82
CA ARG A 13 -11.85 20.76 -4.79
C ARG A 13 -13.19 20.49 -4.12
N GLY A 14 -13.53 19.24 -3.88
CA GLY A 14 -14.75 18.86 -3.17
C GLY A 14 -14.43 18.49 -1.73
N GLY A 15 -15.16 18.96 -0.74
CA GLY A 15 -15.05 18.56 0.67
C GLY A 15 -15.45 17.09 0.90
N GLU A 16 -14.87 16.17 0.12
CA GLU A 16 -15.15 14.74 0.12
C GLU A 16 -14.28 14.03 1.17
N SER A 17 -14.82 12.97 1.72
CA SER A 17 -14.19 12.19 2.78
C SER A 17 -12.80 11.70 2.35
N VAL A 18 -11.80 12.01 3.16
CA VAL A 18 -10.43 11.50 3.02
C VAL A 18 -10.46 9.98 3.15
N ALA A 19 -9.72 9.26 2.30
CA ALA A 19 -9.67 7.80 2.33
C ALA A 19 -9.34 7.27 3.74
N ARG A 20 -10.02 6.20 4.14
CA ARG A 20 -9.70 5.44 5.36
C ARG A 20 -8.60 4.43 5.02
N ILE A 21 -7.49 4.50 5.75
CA ILE A 21 -6.40 3.54 5.64
C ILE A 21 -6.64 2.42 6.63
N ILE A 22 -6.83 1.20 6.12
CA ILE A 22 -7.07 -0.02 6.92
C ILE A 22 -5.87 -0.93 6.76
N MET A 23 -5.17 -1.19 7.86
CA MET A 23 -4.09 -2.16 7.91
C MET A 23 -4.66 -3.54 8.23
N CYS A 24 -4.31 -4.54 7.43
CA CYS A 24 -4.54 -5.95 7.72
C CYS A 24 -3.25 -6.57 8.28
N GLY A 25 -3.29 -6.97 9.53
CA GLY A 25 -2.14 -7.50 10.27
C GLY A 25 -2.40 -8.88 10.84
N SER A 26 -1.33 -9.61 11.16
CA SER A 26 -1.36 -10.84 11.94
C SER A 26 -0.01 -11.07 12.58
N PHE A 27 0.00 -11.72 13.74
CA PHE A 27 1.24 -12.13 14.41
C PHE A 27 1.69 -13.54 14.01
N LYS A 28 0.86 -14.27 13.23
CA LYS A 28 1.13 -15.63 12.81
C LYS A 28 0.90 -15.76 11.31
N GLY A 29 1.81 -16.45 10.63
CA GLY A 29 1.65 -16.79 9.21
C GLY A 29 0.51 -17.78 8.98
N GLY A 30 -0.08 -17.76 7.79
CA GLY A 30 -1.09 -18.73 7.36
C GLY A 30 -2.50 -18.55 7.95
N VAL A 31 -2.80 -17.42 8.60
CA VAL A 31 -4.14 -17.14 9.20
C VAL A 31 -5.11 -16.48 8.21
N GLY A 32 -4.80 -16.43 6.93
CA GLY A 32 -5.68 -15.87 5.90
C GLY A 32 -5.65 -14.34 5.79
N LYS A 33 -4.63 -13.65 6.33
CA LYS A 33 -4.49 -12.19 6.28
C LYS A 33 -4.58 -11.64 4.87
N THR A 34 -3.72 -12.09 3.95
CA THR A 34 -3.70 -11.65 2.54
C THR A 34 -5.02 -11.95 1.82
N ALA A 35 -5.61 -13.11 2.07
CA ALA A 35 -6.93 -13.44 1.54
C ALA A 35 -8.00 -12.47 2.06
N SER A 36 -7.93 -12.08 3.33
CA SER A 36 -8.84 -11.09 3.92
C SER A 36 -8.64 -9.71 3.28
N SER A 37 -7.39 -9.26 3.13
CA SER A 37 -7.04 -7.99 2.47
C SER A 37 -7.57 -7.95 1.03
N TRP A 38 -7.35 -9.01 0.28
CA TRP A 38 -7.77 -9.13 -1.10
C TRP A 38 -9.30 -9.13 -1.24
N ASN A 39 -10.00 -9.97 -0.45
CA ASN A 39 -11.46 -10.03 -0.46
C ASN A 39 -12.10 -8.71 0.00
N LEU A 40 -11.54 -8.04 1.02
CA LEU A 40 -12.02 -6.74 1.48
C LEU A 40 -11.92 -5.70 0.37
N ALA A 41 -10.77 -5.63 -0.32
CA ALA A 41 -10.56 -4.68 -1.42
C ALA A 41 -11.60 -4.89 -2.54
N TYR A 42 -11.81 -6.14 -2.96
CA TYR A 42 -12.81 -6.44 -3.99
C TYR A 42 -14.24 -6.17 -3.54
N SER A 43 -14.61 -6.56 -2.32
CA SER A 43 -15.96 -6.32 -1.81
C SER A 43 -16.30 -4.83 -1.74
N LEU A 44 -15.34 -4.00 -1.32
CA LEU A 44 -15.51 -2.55 -1.32
C LEU A 44 -15.65 -1.99 -2.73
N ALA A 45 -14.85 -2.48 -3.69
CA ALA A 45 -14.94 -2.09 -5.09
C ALA A 45 -16.28 -2.49 -5.72
N GLU A 46 -16.79 -3.69 -5.42
CA GLU A 46 -18.14 -4.13 -5.84
C GLU A 46 -19.25 -3.25 -5.27
N MET A 47 -19.03 -2.66 -4.10
CA MET A 47 -19.93 -1.66 -3.50
C MET A 47 -19.77 -0.26 -4.11
N GLY A 48 -18.99 -0.11 -5.20
CA GLY A 48 -18.76 1.14 -5.90
C GLY A 48 -17.78 2.09 -5.21
N LYS A 49 -16.94 1.60 -4.28
CA LYS A 49 -15.91 2.40 -3.63
C LYS A 49 -14.62 2.42 -4.47
N ARG A 50 -13.93 3.55 -4.44
CA ARG A 50 -12.57 3.68 -5.00
C ARG A 50 -11.60 3.07 -4.01
N VAL A 51 -10.91 2.01 -4.39
CA VAL A 51 -10.06 1.22 -3.48
C VAL A 51 -8.64 1.13 -4.02
N LEU A 52 -7.67 1.43 -3.16
CA LEU A 52 -6.26 1.14 -3.37
C LEU A 52 -5.85 0.00 -2.42
N ALA A 53 -5.29 -1.07 -2.96
CA ALA A 53 -4.65 -2.12 -2.18
C ALA A 53 -3.13 -1.93 -2.22
N VAL A 54 -2.47 -2.03 -1.09
CA VAL A 54 -1.02 -1.90 -0.96
C VAL A 54 -0.45 -3.18 -0.40
N ASP A 55 0.34 -3.88 -1.19
CA ASP A 55 1.10 -5.03 -0.70
C ASP A 55 2.33 -4.51 0.07
N PHE A 56 2.35 -4.72 1.37
CA PHE A 56 3.43 -4.28 2.25
C PHE A 56 4.12 -5.46 2.93
N ASP A 57 4.24 -6.56 2.17
CA ASP A 57 4.99 -7.76 2.53
C ASP A 57 6.03 -8.07 1.44
N SER A 58 7.29 -8.26 1.82
CA SER A 58 8.36 -8.62 0.87
C SER A 58 8.13 -9.95 0.14
N GLN A 59 7.24 -10.80 0.66
CA GLN A 59 6.82 -12.03 -0.01
C GLN A 59 5.87 -11.79 -1.19
N ALA A 60 5.33 -10.58 -1.36
CA ALA A 60 4.49 -10.15 -2.48
C ALA A 60 3.26 -11.06 -2.74
N ASN A 61 2.67 -11.60 -1.67
CA ASN A 61 1.53 -12.52 -1.80
C ASN A 61 0.28 -11.81 -2.33
N LEU A 62 -0.02 -10.59 -1.89
CA LEU A 62 -1.15 -9.81 -2.40
C LEU A 62 -0.92 -9.43 -3.87
N THR A 63 0.30 -9.05 -4.22
CA THR A 63 0.74 -8.78 -5.60
C THR A 63 0.44 -9.97 -6.52
N THR A 64 0.77 -11.18 -6.07
CA THR A 64 0.46 -12.42 -6.78
C THR A 64 -1.05 -12.66 -6.91
N CYS A 65 -1.84 -12.35 -5.89
CA CYS A 65 -3.31 -12.42 -5.95
C CYS A 65 -3.88 -11.50 -7.04
N PHE A 66 -3.25 -10.36 -7.32
CA PHE A 66 -3.60 -9.49 -8.44
C PHE A 66 -3.10 -10.00 -9.80
N GLY A 67 -2.46 -11.18 -9.85
CA GLY A 67 -2.04 -11.86 -11.07
C GLY A 67 -0.70 -11.40 -11.63
N ILE A 68 0.15 -10.81 -10.81
CA ILE A 68 1.56 -10.55 -11.13
C ILE A 68 2.34 -11.84 -10.84
N GLU A 69 2.75 -12.55 -11.88
CA GLU A 69 3.45 -13.84 -11.75
C GLU A 69 4.90 -13.66 -11.29
N ASP A 70 5.55 -12.57 -11.72
CA ASP A 70 6.92 -12.23 -11.33
C ASP A 70 6.96 -10.83 -10.67
N PRO A 71 6.82 -10.74 -9.35
CA PRO A 71 6.92 -9.47 -8.62
C PRO A 71 8.28 -8.78 -8.76
N ALA A 72 9.35 -9.53 -9.05
CA ALA A 72 10.68 -8.97 -9.25
C ALA A 72 10.82 -8.22 -10.57
N ALA A 73 9.97 -8.52 -11.55
CA ALA A 73 9.94 -7.83 -12.84
C ALA A 73 9.12 -6.52 -12.82
N VAL A 74 8.43 -6.20 -11.71
CA VAL A 74 7.67 -4.94 -11.59
C VAL A 74 8.65 -3.77 -11.45
N PRO A 75 8.64 -2.78 -12.38
CA PRO A 75 9.64 -1.72 -12.40
C PRO A 75 9.64 -0.85 -11.15
N VAL A 76 8.45 -0.49 -10.66
CA VAL A 76 8.30 0.35 -9.47
C VAL A 76 7.32 -0.32 -8.49
N THR A 77 7.83 -0.68 -7.32
CA THR A 77 7.07 -1.32 -6.23
C THR A 77 7.06 -0.43 -5.00
N ILE A 78 6.28 -0.78 -3.99
CA ILE A 78 6.28 -0.06 -2.70
C ILE A 78 7.69 0.01 -2.09
N GLY A 79 8.54 -0.98 -2.33
CA GLY A 79 9.94 -0.97 -1.90
C GLY A 79 10.73 0.17 -2.53
N HIS A 80 10.53 0.46 -3.82
CA HIS A 80 11.16 1.60 -4.50
C HIS A 80 10.67 2.93 -3.93
N LEU A 81 9.35 3.08 -3.72
CA LEU A 81 8.78 4.29 -3.15
C LEU A 81 9.31 4.56 -1.74
N MET A 82 9.42 3.53 -0.92
CA MET A 82 10.01 3.62 0.42
C MET A 82 11.49 4.01 0.37
N MET A 83 12.25 3.47 -0.60
CA MET A 83 13.66 3.79 -0.77
C MET A 83 13.84 5.25 -1.20
N ASN A 84 13.10 5.70 -2.21
CA ASN A 84 13.15 7.10 -2.67
C ASN A 84 12.82 8.06 -1.52
N ARG A 85 11.84 7.69 -0.69
CA ARG A 85 11.47 8.49 0.49
C ARG A 85 12.58 8.56 1.55
N LEU A 86 13.29 7.44 1.76
CA LEU A 86 14.44 7.36 2.68
C LEU A 86 15.64 8.15 2.20
N GLU A 87 15.87 8.18 0.89
CA GLU A 87 17.01 8.84 0.26
C GLU A 87 16.69 10.28 -0.18
N ASP A 88 15.49 10.77 0.18
CA ASP A 88 14.98 12.11 -0.18
C ASP A 88 14.99 12.35 -1.70
N GLU A 89 14.73 11.28 -2.46
CA GLU A 89 14.65 11.30 -3.91
C GLU A 89 13.25 11.65 -4.41
N GLU A 90 13.15 12.06 -5.66
CA GLU A 90 11.88 12.40 -6.30
C GLU A 90 10.98 11.16 -6.43
N MET A 91 9.70 11.34 -6.10
CA MET A 91 8.72 10.27 -6.23
C MET A 91 8.30 10.10 -7.70
N PRO A 92 8.20 8.86 -8.20
CA PRO A 92 7.75 8.60 -9.56
C PRO A 92 6.30 9.05 -9.78
N ASP A 93 5.91 9.20 -11.05
CA ASP A 93 4.51 9.49 -11.39
C ASP A 93 3.60 8.32 -10.96
N LEU A 94 2.35 8.64 -10.56
CA LEU A 94 1.38 7.63 -10.08
C LEU A 94 1.17 6.49 -11.08
N SER A 95 1.20 6.79 -12.38
CA SER A 95 1.06 5.81 -13.46
C SER A 95 2.20 4.79 -13.54
N GLU A 96 3.33 5.05 -12.87
CA GLU A 96 4.47 4.15 -12.87
C GLU A 96 4.35 3.05 -11.80
N PHE A 97 3.59 3.28 -10.73
CA PHE A 97 3.51 2.36 -9.61
C PHE A 97 2.08 1.93 -9.22
N ILE A 98 1.04 2.66 -9.66
CA ILE A 98 -0.35 2.24 -9.46
C ILE A 98 -0.80 1.41 -10.66
N GLN A 99 -1.18 0.19 -10.38
CA GLN A 99 -1.74 -0.75 -11.35
C GLN A 99 -3.21 -0.97 -11.03
N SER A 100 -4.00 -1.40 -12.02
CA SER A 100 -5.45 -1.64 -11.84
C SER A 100 -5.82 -3.04 -12.30
N ARG A 101 -6.66 -3.73 -11.51
CA ARG A 101 -7.26 -4.99 -11.90
C ARG A 101 -8.64 -5.17 -11.27
N ASN A 102 -9.64 -5.49 -12.10
CA ASN A 102 -11.02 -5.74 -11.66
C ASN A 102 -11.56 -4.63 -10.73
N SER A 103 -11.41 -3.37 -11.15
CA SER A 103 -11.86 -2.17 -10.42
C SER A 103 -11.16 -1.91 -9.07
N VAL A 104 -10.06 -2.59 -8.79
CA VAL A 104 -9.19 -2.31 -7.64
C VAL A 104 -7.84 -1.82 -8.16
N ASP A 105 -7.40 -0.66 -7.68
CA ASP A 105 -6.05 -0.17 -7.88
C ASP A 105 -5.12 -0.80 -6.84
N PHE A 106 -3.88 -1.06 -7.22
CA PHE A 106 -2.94 -1.67 -6.29
C PHE A 106 -1.50 -1.20 -6.53
N ILE A 107 -0.72 -1.21 -5.43
CA ILE A 107 0.73 -1.02 -5.42
C ILE A 107 1.37 -2.35 -5.10
N SER A 108 2.20 -2.83 -6.02
CA SER A 108 2.91 -4.11 -5.91
C SER A 108 4.04 -4.07 -4.88
N SER A 109 4.35 -5.22 -4.31
CA SER A 109 5.56 -5.46 -3.52
C SER A 109 6.57 -6.31 -4.27
N SER A 110 7.77 -6.39 -3.71
CA SER A 110 8.82 -7.32 -4.13
C SER A 110 9.81 -7.54 -2.98
N MET A 111 10.77 -8.46 -3.17
CA MET A 111 11.86 -8.71 -2.21
C MET A 111 12.68 -7.46 -1.87
N MET A 112 12.65 -6.41 -2.69
CA MET A 112 13.29 -5.12 -2.40
C MET A 112 12.83 -4.53 -1.07
N LEU A 113 11.59 -4.78 -0.66
CA LEU A 113 11.06 -4.29 0.62
C LEU A 113 11.85 -4.82 1.83
N SER A 114 12.50 -6.00 1.73
CA SER A 114 13.38 -6.52 2.78
C SER A 114 14.66 -5.69 2.94
N ALA A 115 15.21 -5.16 1.83
CA ALA A 115 16.36 -4.26 1.89
C ALA A 115 15.99 -2.92 2.54
N VAL A 116 14.79 -2.42 2.22
CA VAL A 116 14.20 -1.23 2.86
C VAL A 116 14.04 -1.42 4.36
N ASP A 117 13.48 -2.56 4.81
CA ASP A 117 13.30 -2.85 6.25
C ASP A 117 14.64 -2.79 7.01
N SER A 118 15.70 -3.27 6.40
CA SER A 118 17.05 -3.20 6.99
C SER A 118 17.56 -1.77 7.14
N LYS A 119 17.31 -0.88 6.16
CA LYS A 119 17.67 0.54 6.24
C LYS A 119 16.80 1.29 7.26
N LEU A 120 15.48 1.06 7.26
CA LEU A 120 14.55 1.71 8.19
C LEU A 120 14.94 1.53 9.66
N ARG A 121 15.54 0.38 10.01
CA ARG A 121 16.00 0.10 11.38
C ARG A 121 17.14 1.01 11.84
N MET A 122 17.86 1.61 10.91
CA MET A 122 19.02 2.46 11.17
C MET A 122 18.69 3.97 11.12
N GLU A 123 17.50 4.32 10.60
CA GLU A 123 17.09 5.70 10.40
C GLU A 123 16.11 6.19 11.47
N MET A 124 16.43 7.34 12.07
CA MET A 124 15.55 7.98 13.04
C MET A 124 14.32 8.59 12.34
N GLY A 125 13.13 8.41 12.92
CA GLY A 125 11.89 8.93 12.33
C GLY A 125 11.36 8.11 11.15
N SER A 126 11.94 6.94 10.89
CA SER A 126 11.58 6.07 9.77
C SER A 126 10.17 5.48 9.86
N GLU A 127 9.50 5.59 11.01
CA GLU A 127 8.14 5.08 11.22
C GLU A 127 7.04 5.82 10.43
N LYS A 128 7.35 6.98 9.83
CA LYS A 128 6.40 7.81 9.05
C LYS A 128 6.61 7.73 7.53
N MET A 129 7.50 6.88 7.05
CA MET A 129 7.82 6.81 5.62
C MET A 129 6.61 6.38 4.79
N LEU A 130 5.88 5.33 5.21
CA LEU A 130 4.67 4.88 4.53
C LEU A 130 3.56 5.94 4.59
N THR A 131 3.39 6.63 5.72
CA THR A 131 2.45 7.75 5.84
C THR A 131 2.72 8.80 4.78
N GLY A 132 3.98 9.19 4.60
CA GLY A 132 4.38 10.18 3.59
C GLY A 132 4.09 9.76 2.14
N ILE A 133 4.00 8.46 1.86
CA ILE A 133 3.63 7.91 0.55
C ILE A 133 2.11 7.87 0.38
N LEU A 134 1.36 7.45 1.41
CA LEU A 134 -0.08 7.23 1.30
C LEU A 134 -0.91 8.50 1.51
N GLU A 135 -0.45 9.46 2.30
CA GLU A 135 -1.18 10.69 2.59
C GLU A 135 -1.57 11.48 1.32
N PRO A 136 -0.66 11.67 0.33
CA PRO A 136 -1.04 12.32 -0.93
C PRO A 136 -2.09 11.56 -1.75
N LEU A 137 -2.26 10.25 -1.52
CA LEU A 137 -3.20 9.41 -2.25
C LEU A 137 -4.61 9.40 -1.64
N ARG A 138 -4.77 9.87 -0.39
CA ARG A 138 -6.06 9.83 0.32
C ARG A 138 -7.21 10.53 -0.43
N GLY A 139 -6.92 11.58 -1.19
CA GLY A 139 -7.93 12.30 -1.98
C GLY A 139 -8.44 11.52 -3.19
N LEU A 140 -7.75 10.47 -3.64
CA LEU A 140 -8.07 9.70 -4.83
C LEU A 140 -8.98 8.50 -4.54
N TYR A 141 -8.98 8.01 -3.30
CA TYR A 141 -9.64 6.78 -2.89
C TYR A 141 -10.63 7.00 -1.74
N ASP A 142 -11.51 6.03 -1.54
CA ASP A 142 -12.40 5.96 -0.38
C ASP A 142 -11.78 5.06 0.70
N TYR A 143 -11.01 4.04 0.26
CA TYR A 143 -10.30 3.11 1.13
C TYR A 143 -8.91 2.80 0.59
N ILE A 144 -7.94 2.69 1.49
CA ILE A 144 -6.59 2.18 1.22
C ILE A 144 -6.38 0.97 2.14
N ILE A 145 -6.21 -0.21 1.56
CA ILE A 145 -6.02 -1.47 2.30
C ILE A 145 -4.54 -1.83 2.25
N VAL A 146 -3.91 -1.93 3.41
CA VAL A 146 -2.48 -2.26 3.53
C VAL A 146 -2.33 -3.68 4.06
N ASP A 147 -1.82 -4.59 3.23
CA ASP A 147 -1.51 -5.98 3.61
C ASP A 147 -0.07 -6.08 4.11
N THR A 148 0.15 -6.44 5.37
CA THR A 148 1.47 -6.40 6.01
C THR A 148 2.09 -7.78 6.17
N CYS A 149 3.41 -7.83 6.44
CA CYS A 149 4.07 -9.07 6.83
C CYS A 149 3.66 -9.51 8.26
N PRO A 150 3.71 -10.82 8.57
CA PRO A 150 3.38 -11.34 9.89
C PRO A 150 4.57 -11.16 10.87
N SER A 151 4.92 -9.92 11.18
CA SER A 151 6.05 -9.60 12.07
C SER A 151 5.78 -8.30 12.84
N LEU A 152 6.49 -8.10 13.95
CA LEU A 152 6.50 -6.83 14.71
C LEU A 152 7.72 -5.98 14.35
N GLY A 153 8.08 -5.94 13.08
CA GLY A 153 9.22 -5.19 12.58
C GLY A 153 8.89 -3.74 12.20
N THR A 154 9.88 -3.06 11.65
CA THR A 154 9.81 -1.65 11.26
C THR A 154 8.75 -1.39 10.19
N LEU A 155 8.53 -2.35 9.27
CA LEU A 155 7.46 -2.28 8.28
C LEU A 155 6.07 -2.26 8.96
N THR A 156 5.85 -3.14 9.94
CA THR A 156 4.58 -3.17 10.67
C THR A 156 4.34 -1.87 11.44
N ILE A 157 5.38 -1.28 12.04
CA ILE A 157 5.29 0.03 12.70
C ILE A 157 4.90 1.12 11.69
N ASN A 158 5.49 1.11 10.50
CA ASN A 158 5.13 2.04 9.43
C ASN A 158 3.66 1.89 9.01
N ALA A 159 3.19 0.66 8.85
CA ALA A 159 1.80 0.40 8.49
C ALA A 159 0.82 0.84 9.60
N LEU A 160 1.15 0.56 10.87
CA LEU A 160 0.38 1.01 12.03
C LEU A 160 0.32 2.55 12.14
N THR A 161 1.45 3.21 11.88
CA THR A 161 1.53 4.68 11.92
C THR A 161 0.69 5.33 10.82
N ALA A 162 0.60 4.70 9.65
CA ALA A 162 -0.18 5.19 8.52
C ALA A 162 -1.68 4.89 8.63
N ALA A 163 -2.06 3.84 9.37
CA ALA A 163 -3.42 3.32 9.41
C ALA A 163 -4.35 4.14 10.32
N ASP A 164 -5.60 4.32 9.88
CA ASP A 164 -6.70 4.81 10.70
C ASP A 164 -7.35 3.66 11.48
N GLU A 165 -7.35 2.45 10.90
CA GLU A 165 -7.97 1.24 11.47
C GLU A 165 -7.07 0.02 11.25
N VAL A 166 -7.21 -0.96 12.13
CA VAL A 166 -6.46 -2.21 12.07
C VAL A 166 -7.40 -3.40 12.13
N ILE A 167 -7.27 -4.32 11.19
CA ILE A 167 -7.90 -5.65 11.20
C ILE A 167 -6.84 -6.67 11.56
N ILE A 168 -7.04 -7.40 12.65
CA ILE A 168 -6.11 -8.45 13.08
C ILE A 168 -6.75 -9.81 12.80
N ALA A 169 -6.11 -10.57 11.90
CA ALA A 169 -6.48 -11.95 11.65
C ALA A 169 -5.95 -12.83 12.79
N VAL A 170 -6.87 -13.56 13.43
CA VAL A 170 -6.60 -14.49 14.54
C VAL A 170 -7.12 -15.88 14.20
N ASN A 171 -6.49 -16.93 14.76
CA ASN A 171 -6.97 -18.32 14.74
C ASN A 171 -7.63 -18.65 16.07
#